data_8c02eadbfca67044f29981137d00094f
#
_entry.id   8c02eadbfca67044f29981137d00094f
#
_cell.length_a   1.000
_cell.length_b   1.000
_cell.length_c   1.000
_cell.angle_alpha   90.00
_cell.angle_beta   90.00
_cell.angle_gamma   90.00
#
_symmetry.space_group_name_H-M   'P 1'
#
loop_
_entity.id
_entity.type
_entity.pdbx_description
1 polymer ?
#
loop_
_entity_poly.entity_id
_entity_poly.type
_entity_poly.pdbx_seq_one_letter_code
_entity_poly.pdbx_strand_id
1 'polypeptide(L)'
;IQVEKFLTRYEALVAEHGREAVERAWSQEERAIAEEFLSHAYAIRSERDAAATEGRPVRIVPLLQSWGGATIAYRRLLVDSPSYTLNHEEVEKALEEGIWFGEGLTPLAIEVDAHGHAAGLKVSQHHNDGDGVWHEYGRTTLPARTILIAAGTQPNTVLAREDADHFGL
;
A
#
# COMPACT_ATOMS: atom_id res chain seq x y z
N ILE A 1 2.61 -5.94 12.96
CA ILE A 1 1.83 -5.95 11.68
C ILE A 1 0.36 -6.23 12.01
N GLN A 2 -0.60 -5.65 11.26
CA GLN A 2 -2.03 -5.70 11.64
C GLN A 2 -2.63 -7.11 11.57
N VAL A 3 -2.24 -7.91 10.57
CA VAL A 3 -2.72 -9.30 10.43
C VAL A 3 -2.30 -10.18 11.62
N GLU A 4 -1.15 -9.93 12.23
CA GLU A 4 -0.72 -10.66 13.44
C GLU A 4 -1.58 -10.29 14.66
N LYS A 5 -2.00 -9.01 14.78
CA LYS A 5 -2.95 -8.59 15.82
C LYS A 5 -4.32 -9.23 15.60
N PHE A 6 -4.75 -9.32 14.33
CA PHE A 6 -5.98 -10.02 13.96
C PHE A 6 -5.92 -11.48 14.38
N LEU A 7 -4.85 -12.20 14.05
CA LEU A 7 -4.65 -13.60 14.44
C LEU A 7 -4.71 -13.79 15.96
N THR A 8 -3.98 -12.96 16.71
CA THR A 8 -3.97 -13.02 18.18
C THR A 8 -5.39 -12.84 18.75
N ARG A 9 -6.16 -11.89 18.21
CA ARG A 9 -7.55 -11.67 18.66
C ARG A 9 -8.45 -12.81 18.26
N TYR A 10 -8.32 -13.34 17.05
CA TYR A 10 -9.09 -14.48 16.57
C TYR A 10 -8.84 -15.72 17.44
N GLU A 11 -7.56 -16.07 17.69
CA GLU A 11 -7.20 -17.21 18.55
C GLU A 11 -7.79 -17.08 19.96
N ALA A 12 -7.76 -15.87 20.54
CA ALA A 12 -8.37 -15.62 21.85
C ALA A 12 -9.89 -15.85 21.84
N LEU A 13 -10.58 -15.33 20.81
CA LEU A 13 -12.04 -15.53 20.68
C LEU A 13 -12.40 -16.99 20.41
N VAL A 14 -11.62 -17.69 19.61
CA VAL A 14 -11.84 -19.13 19.35
C VAL A 14 -11.61 -19.95 20.60
N ALA A 15 -10.63 -19.61 21.43
CA ALA A 15 -10.38 -20.28 22.71
C ALA A 15 -11.53 -20.05 23.70
N GLU A 16 -12.15 -18.88 23.70
CA GLU A 16 -13.25 -18.52 24.61
C GLU A 16 -14.60 -19.08 24.15
N HIS A 17 -14.91 -18.99 22.85
CA HIS A 17 -16.26 -19.24 22.33
C HIS A 17 -16.35 -20.41 21.36
N GLY A 18 -15.22 -20.95 20.92
CA GLY A 18 -15.14 -21.98 19.86
C GLY A 18 -15.22 -21.38 18.45
N ARG A 19 -14.56 -22.04 17.50
CA ARG A 19 -14.45 -21.58 16.11
C ARG A 19 -15.80 -21.33 15.45
N GLU A 20 -16.71 -22.28 15.58
CA GLU A 20 -18.03 -22.21 14.94
C GLU A 20 -18.82 -20.98 15.40
N ALA A 21 -18.76 -20.64 16.69
CA ALA A 21 -19.45 -19.48 17.23
C ALA A 21 -18.86 -18.15 16.70
N VAL A 22 -17.51 -18.06 16.60
CA VAL A 22 -16.81 -16.89 16.10
C VAL A 22 -17.11 -16.67 14.62
N GLU A 23 -17.12 -17.73 13.82
CA GLU A 23 -17.25 -17.64 12.36
C GLU A 23 -18.71 -17.60 11.87
N ARG A 24 -19.68 -17.96 12.72
CA ARG A 24 -21.11 -18.05 12.37
C ARG A 24 -21.69 -16.71 11.91
N ALA A 25 -21.22 -15.60 12.48
CA ALA A 25 -21.72 -14.27 12.19
C ALA A 25 -21.12 -13.67 10.91
N TRP A 26 -20.09 -14.28 10.34
CA TRP A 26 -19.41 -13.75 9.15
C TRP A 26 -20.23 -14.01 7.89
N SER A 27 -20.40 -12.96 7.09
CA SER A 27 -20.83 -13.10 5.69
C SER A 27 -19.77 -13.87 4.87
N GLN A 28 -20.12 -14.23 3.64
CA GLN A 28 -19.18 -14.89 2.74
C GLN A 28 -17.96 -14.00 2.44
N GLU A 29 -18.17 -12.69 2.27
CA GLU A 29 -17.10 -11.72 2.02
C GLU A 29 -16.18 -11.57 3.24
N GLU A 30 -16.75 -11.38 4.43
CA GLU A 30 -15.98 -11.28 5.68
C GLU A 30 -15.17 -12.53 5.95
N ARG A 31 -15.72 -13.72 5.65
CA ARG A 31 -15.00 -14.99 5.75
C ARG A 31 -13.79 -15.00 4.82
N ALA A 32 -13.95 -14.62 3.55
CA ALA A 32 -12.84 -14.59 2.59
C ALA A 32 -11.72 -13.62 3.03
N ILE A 33 -12.09 -12.46 3.55
CA ILE A 33 -11.13 -11.48 4.09
C ILE A 33 -10.42 -12.01 5.34
N ALA A 34 -11.17 -12.64 6.26
CA ALA A 34 -10.60 -13.20 7.47
C ALA A 34 -9.64 -14.36 7.16
N GLU A 35 -10.00 -15.25 6.24
CA GLU A 35 -9.14 -16.37 5.79
C GLU A 35 -7.84 -15.84 5.16
N GLU A 36 -7.90 -14.80 4.35
CA GLU A 36 -6.70 -14.13 3.80
C GLU A 36 -5.82 -13.56 4.91
N PHE A 37 -6.39 -12.82 5.87
CA PHE A 37 -5.65 -12.25 6.99
C PHE A 37 -5.00 -13.32 7.87
N LEU A 38 -5.71 -14.40 8.15
CA LEU A 38 -5.17 -15.54 8.90
C LEU A 38 -4.03 -16.22 8.15
N SER A 39 -4.20 -16.47 6.83
CA SER A 39 -3.17 -17.05 5.97
C SER A 39 -1.88 -16.22 6.01
N HIS A 40 -1.99 -14.91 5.84
CA HIS A 40 -0.84 -13.99 5.91
C HIS A 40 -0.19 -13.98 7.29
N ALA A 41 -1.00 -13.97 8.36
CA ALA A 41 -0.48 -13.99 9.72
C ALA A 41 0.26 -15.29 10.06
N TYR A 42 -0.27 -16.44 9.63
CA TYR A 42 0.40 -17.73 9.80
C TYR A 42 1.69 -17.81 9.00
N ALA A 43 1.72 -17.28 7.77
CA ALA A 43 2.94 -17.24 6.97
C ALA A 43 4.04 -16.39 7.63
N ILE A 44 3.69 -15.22 8.20
CA ILE A 44 4.63 -14.38 8.95
C ILE A 44 5.13 -15.11 10.19
N ARG A 45 4.25 -15.76 10.96
CA ARG A 45 4.63 -16.54 12.14
C ARG A 45 5.60 -17.66 11.76
N SER A 46 5.28 -18.45 10.73
CA SER A 46 6.12 -19.51 10.22
C SER A 46 7.50 -19.03 9.77
N GLU A 47 7.58 -17.89 9.07
CA GLU A 47 8.86 -17.31 8.67
C GLU A 47 9.70 -16.88 9.89
N ARG A 48 9.06 -16.31 10.92
CA ARG A 48 9.77 -15.93 12.16
C ARG A 48 10.33 -17.15 12.89
N ASP A 49 9.55 -18.23 12.98
CA ASP A 49 9.97 -19.46 13.63
C ASP A 49 11.09 -20.15 12.85
N ALA A 50 11.01 -20.17 11.52
CA ALA A 50 12.08 -20.69 10.66
C ALA A 50 13.35 -19.86 10.79
N ALA A 51 13.25 -18.53 10.74
CA ALA A 51 14.39 -17.63 10.89
C ALA A 51 15.08 -17.80 12.24
N ALA A 52 14.31 -17.93 13.33
CA ALA A 52 14.84 -18.20 14.66
C ALA A 52 15.56 -19.54 14.73
N THR A 53 14.99 -20.60 14.13
CA THR A 53 15.59 -21.93 14.10
C THR A 53 16.90 -21.97 13.29
N GLU A 54 16.92 -21.23 12.17
CA GLU A 54 18.07 -21.18 11.25
C GLU A 54 19.11 -20.13 11.66
N GLY A 55 18.86 -19.30 12.67
CA GLY A 55 19.75 -18.24 13.13
C GLY A 55 19.97 -17.13 12.08
N ARG A 56 18.97 -16.84 11.26
CA ARG A 56 19.01 -15.83 10.19
C ARG A 56 18.02 -14.69 10.42
N PRO A 57 18.20 -13.55 9.75
CA PRO A 57 17.21 -12.48 9.74
C PRO A 57 15.85 -12.95 9.15
N VAL A 58 14.76 -12.39 9.67
CA VAL A 58 13.40 -12.61 9.19
C VAL A 58 13.20 -11.95 7.82
N ARG A 59 12.61 -12.65 6.87
CA ARG A 59 12.39 -12.20 5.50
C ARG A 59 10.93 -11.82 5.24
N ILE A 60 10.47 -10.71 5.83
CA ILE A 60 9.07 -10.25 5.68
C ILE A 60 8.82 -9.62 4.31
N VAL A 61 9.77 -8.86 3.76
CA VAL A 61 9.60 -8.18 2.47
C VAL A 61 9.22 -9.12 1.32
N PRO A 62 9.89 -10.28 1.12
CA PRO A 62 9.47 -11.23 0.10
C PRO A 62 8.04 -11.76 0.27
N LEU A 63 7.58 -11.95 1.52
CA LEU A 63 6.19 -12.33 1.78
C LEU A 63 5.22 -11.21 1.39
N LEU A 64 5.49 -9.96 1.80
CA LEU A 64 4.65 -8.82 1.43
C LEU A 64 4.57 -8.66 -0.09
N GLN A 65 5.69 -8.79 -0.79
CA GLN A 65 5.75 -8.71 -2.25
C GLN A 65 4.97 -9.84 -2.92
N SER A 66 5.01 -11.06 -2.39
CA SER A 66 4.24 -12.20 -2.92
C SER A 66 2.72 -12.02 -2.80
N TRP A 67 2.27 -11.16 -1.88
CA TRP A 67 0.85 -10.79 -1.69
C TRP A 67 0.44 -9.52 -2.44
N GLY A 68 1.32 -9.00 -3.31
CA GLY A 68 1.09 -7.81 -4.11
C GLY A 68 1.86 -6.58 -3.64
N GLY A 69 2.25 -6.51 -2.37
CA GLY A 69 3.07 -5.42 -1.83
C GLY A 69 2.38 -4.07 -1.85
N ALA A 70 3.18 -3.03 -1.95
CA ALA A 70 2.74 -1.66 -2.14
C ALA A 70 3.55 -1.00 -3.26
N THR A 71 2.90 -0.17 -4.08
CA THR A 71 3.54 0.53 -5.19
C THR A 71 3.18 2.01 -5.16
N ILE A 72 4.17 2.86 -5.23
CA ILE A 72 3.98 4.29 -5.49
C ILE A 72 3.98 4.49 -7.00
N ALA A 73 2.83 4.79 -7.58
CA ALA A 73 2.70 5.15 -8.99
C ALA A 73 2.98 6.65 -9.15
N TYR A 74 4.07 6.99 -9.81
CA TYR A 74 4.51 8.36 -9.98
C TYR A 74 4.61 8.73 -11.47
N ARG A 75 4.10 9.91 -11.82
CA ARG A 75 4.00 10.37 -13.22
C ARG A 75 5.31 10.76 -13.89
N ARG A 76 6.39 10.93 -13.12
CA ARG A 76 7.73 11.31 -13.57
C ARG A 76 8.75 10.32 -13.06
N LEU A 77 10.04 10.63 -13.20
CA LEU A 77 11.11 9.86 -12.56
C LEU A 77 11.15 10.14 -11.06
N LEU A 78 11.58 9.17 -10.29
CA LEU A 78 11.73 9.30 -8.84
C LEU A 78 12.69 10.45 -8.48
N VAL A 79 13.76 10.62 -9.25
CA VAL A 79 14.73 11.70 -9.09
C VAL A 79 14.13 13.10 -9.26
N ASP A 80 13.01 13.23 -9.99
CA ASP A 80 12.27 14.47 -10.16
C ASP A 80 11.27 14.73 -9.02
N SER A 81 11.13 13.79 -8.09
CA SER A 81 10.23 13.93 -6.97
C SER A 81 10.80 14.90 -5.93
N PRO A 82 10.01 15.85 -5.41
CA PRO A 82 10.43 16.66 -4.27
C PRO A 82 10.85 15.82 -3.05
N SER A 83 10.24 14.67 -2.85
CA SER A 83 10.60 13.75 -1.77
C SER A 83 11.99 13.15 -1.94
N TYR A 84 12.44 12.90 -3.16
CA TYR A 84 13.78 12.40 -3.42
C TYR A 84 14.86 13.39 -3.04
N THR A 85 14.64 14.66 -3.30
CA THR A 85 15.61 15.73 -3.01
C THR A 85 15.58 16.23 -1.57
N LEU A 86 14.38 16.22 -0.94
CA LEU A 86 14.17 16.78 0.39
C LEU A 86 14.17 15.71 1.51
N ASN A 87 13.73 14.49 1.19
CA ASN A 87 13.51 13.40 2.14
C ASN A 87 14.05 12.06 1.60
N HIS A 88 15.27 12.06 1.06
CA HIS A 88 15.86 10.87 0.45
C HIS A 88 15.97 9.68 1.41
N GLU A 89 16.14 9.92 2.71
CA GLU A 89 16.16 8.88 3.73
C GLU A 89 14.82 8.11 3.83
N GLU A 90 13.70 8.80 3.64
CA GLU A 90 12.37 8.17 3.63
C GLU A 90 12.16 7.33 2.37
N VAL A 91 12.70 7.79 1.22
CA VAL A 91 12.67 7.02 -0.02
C VAL A 91 13.51 5.75 0.11
N GLU A 92 14.71 5.84 0.69
CA GLU A 92 15.58 4.69 0.95
C GLU A 92 14.88 3.67 1.86
N LYS A 93 14.28 4.12 2.96
CA LYS A 93 13.51 3.26 3.86
C LYS A 93 12.30 2.62 3.17
N ALA A 94 11.59 3.36 2.32
CA ALA A 94 10.49 2.79 1.56
C ALA A 94 10.95 1.63 0.66
N LEU A 95 12.09 1.79 -0.01
CA LEU A 95 12.69 0.72 -0.82
C LEU A 95 13.15 -0.47 0.04
N GLU A 96 13.77 -0.21 1.20
CA GLU A 96 14.17 -1.25 2.16
C GLU A 96 12.96 -2.03 2.70
N GLU A 97 11.82 -1.38 2.89
CA GLU A 97 10.55 -2.00 3.27
C GLU A 97 9.84 -2.72 2.11
N GLY A 98 10.42 -2.70 0.92
CA GLY A 98 9.92 -3.41 -0.25
C GLY A 98 8.79 -2.69 -0.99
N ILE A 99 8.66 -1.39 -0.81
CA ILE A 99 7.74 -0.55 -1.58
C ILE A 99 8.31 -0.36 -2.99
N TRP A 100 7.50 -0.64 -4.00
CA TRP A 100 7.86 -0.44 -5.39
C TRP A 100 7.61 1.01 -5.84
N PHE A 101 8.47 1.50 -6.70
CA PHE A 101 8.24 2.74 -7.44
C PHE A 101 7.96 2.43 -8.91
N GLY A 102 6.78 2.82 -9.37
CA GLY A 102 6.42 2.79 -10.79
C GLY A 102 6.52 4.20 -11.34
N GLU A 103 7.53 4.44 -12.18
CA GLU A 103 7.81 5.73 -12.79
C GLU A 103 7.06 5.90 -14.12
N GLY A 104 6.80 7.14 -14.52
CA GLY A 104 6.11 7.45 -15.77
C GLY A 104 4.66 6.97 -15.81
N LEU A 105 4.02 6.76 -14.66
CA LEU A 105 2.66 6.24 -14.54
C LEU A 105 1.68 7.37 -14.24
N THR A 106 0.83 7.69 -15.21
CA THR A 106 -0.23 8.70 -15.02
C THR A 106 -1.57 8.00 -14.78
N PRO A 107 -2.20 8.20 -13.61
CA PRO A 107 -3.51 7.63 -13.32
C PRO A 107 -4.59 8.09 -14.30
N LEU A 108 -5.42 7.15 -14.78
CA LEU A 108 -6.52 7.40 -15.70
C LEU A 108 -7.88 7.14 -15.05
N ALA A 109 -8.03 6.00 -14.40
CA ALA A 109 -9.29 5.59 -13.77
C ALA A 109 -9.05 4.52 -12.71
N ILE A 110 -9.96 4.43 -11.75
CA ILE A 110 -10.04 3.33 -10.79
C ILE A 110 -11.02 2.30 -11.33
N GLU A 111 -10.61 1.05 -11.41
CA GLU A 111 -11.50 -0.08 -11.63
C GLU A 111 -12.07 -0.55 -10.31
N VAL A 112 -13.36 -0.90 -10.33
CA VAL A 112 -14.04 -1.43 -9.15
C VAL A 112 -14.56 -2.83 -9.41
N ASP A 113 -14.66 -3.63 -8.36
CA ASP A 113 -15.24 -4.96 -8.40
C ASP A 113 -16.78 -4.93 -8.36
N ALA A 114 -17.40 -6.10 -8.29
CA ALA A 114 -18.86 -6.24 -8.24
C ALA A 114 -19.48 -5.65 -6.96
N HIS A 115 -18.68 -5.39 -5.94
CA HIS A 115 -19.10 -4.82 -4.66
C HIS A 115 -18.84 -3.30 -4.57
N GLY A 116 -18.19 -2.73 -5.59
CA GLY A 116 -17.82 -1.32 -5.62
C GLY A 116 -16.48 -1.00 -4.94
N HIS A 117 -15.69 -2.02 -4.57
CA HIS A 117 -14.36 -1.83 -4.01
C HIS A 117 -13.31 -1.67 -5.11
N ALA A 118 -12.21 -1.00 -4.80
CA ALA A 118 -11.10 -0.86 -5.73
C ALA A 118 -10.56 -2.25 -6.12
N ALA A 119 -10.42 -2.48 -7.42
CA ALA A 119 -9.86 -3.70 -8.01
C ALA A 119 -8.61 -3.42 -8.83
N GLY A 120 -8.43 -2.19 -9.30
CA GLY A 120 -7.25 -1.80 -10.06
C GLY A 120 -7.17 -0.32 -10.36
N LEU A 121 -5.98 0.12 -10.71
CA LEU A 121 -5.69 1.47 -11.18
C LEU A 121 -5.27 1.42 -12.65
N LYS A 122 -6.09 1.95 -13.54
CA LYS A 122 -5.70 2.18 -14.95
C LYS A 122 -4.71 3.32 -15.02
N VAL A 123 -3.61 3.09 -15.70
CA VAL A 123 -2.55 4.09 -15.89
C VAL A 123 -2.15 4.15 -17.36
N SER A 124 -1.77 5.34 -17.84
CA SER A 124 -0.95 5.46 -19.04
C SER A 124 0.53 5.43 -18.65
N GLN A 125 1.32 4.79 -19.51
CA GLN A 125 2.75 4.59 -19.31
C GLN A 125 3.50 5.57 -20.21
N HIS A 126 4.42 6.31 -19.61
CA HIS A 126 5.20 7.33 -20.31
C HIS A 126 6.69 7.09 -20.08
N HIS A 127 7.48 7.45 -21.08
CA HIS A 127 8.93 7.55 -20.98
C HIS A 127 9.39 8.97 -21.32
N ASN A 128 10.51 9.40 -20.75
CA ASN A 128 11.18 10.63 -21.07
C ASN A 128 12.23 10.36 -22.16
N ASP A 129 12.28 11.19 -23.21
CA ASP A 129 13.23 11.03 -24.31
C ASP A 129 14.64 11.55 -23.99
N GLY A 130 14.83 12.12 -22.82
CA GLY A 130 16.08 12.75 -22.37
C GLY A 130 16.12 14.27 -22.59
N ASP A 131 15.29 14.80 -23.49
CA ASP A 131 15.13 16.25 -23.73
C ASP A 131 14.00 16.85 -22.89
N GLY A 132 13.44 16.09 -21.97
CA GLY A 132 12.38 16.50 -21.06
C GLY A 132 10.96 16.31 -21.59
N VAL A 133 10.80 15.76 -22.80
CA VAL A 133 9.50 15.45 -23.39
C VAL A 133 9.05 14.05 -22.97
N TRP A 134 7.81 13.94 -22.52
CA TRP A 134 7.20 12.69 -22.09
C TRP A 134 6.26 12.15 -23.14
N HIS A 135 6.50 10.92 -23.58
CA HIS A 135 5.74 10.23 -24.61
C HIS A 135 4.96 9.07 -24.00
N GLU A 136 3.64 9.01 -24.26
CA GLU A 136 2.83 7.83 -23.93
C GLU A 136 3.21 6.68 -24.87
N TYR A 137 3.55 5.52 -24.31
CA TYR A 137 3.87 4.33 -25.08
C TYR A 137 2.95 3.15 -24.82
N GLY A 138 2.07 3.26 -23.82
CA GLY A 138 1.14 2.20 -23.49
C GLY A 138 0.19 2.54 -22.36
N ARG A 139 -0.70 1.60 -22.08
CA ARG A 139 -1.64 1.64 -20.96
C ARG A 139 -1.69 0.28 -20.30
N THR A 140 -1.85 0.27 -19.01
CA THR A 140 -2.00 -0.96 -18.23
C THR A 140 -2.91 -0.74 -17.02
N THR A 141 -3.32 -1.84 -16.39
CA THR A 141 -4.00 -1.79 -15.10
C THR A 141 -3.08 -2.39 -14.04
N LEU A 142 -2.80 -1.63 -13.01
CA LEU A 142 -2.12 -2.10 -11.80
C LEU A 142 -3.19 -2.71 -10.88
N PRO A 143 -3.11 -4.00 -10.53
CA PRO A 143 -4.02 -4.58 -9.53
C PRO A 143 -3.86 -3.85 -8.21
N ALA A 144 -4.97 -3.39 -7.64
CA ALA A 144 -4.93 -2.65 -6.37
C ALA A 144 -6.26 -2.77 -5.62
N ARG A 145 -6.23 -3.26 -4.41
CA ARG A 145 -7.39 -3.35 -3.50
C ARG A 145 -7.55 -2.10 -2.64
N THR A 146 -6.51 -1.28 -2.56
CA THR A 146 -6.50 0.01 -1.87
C THR A 146 -5.70 1.00 -2.69
N ILE A 147 -6.25 2.19 -2.91
CA ILE A 147 -5.61 3.26 -3.64
C ILE A 147 -5.61 4.50 -2.77
N LEU A 148 -4.41 4.99 -2.43
CA LEU A 148 -4.20 6.21 -1.66
C LEU A 148 -3.78 7.33 -2.61
N ILE A 149 -4.57 8.39 -2.64
CA ILE A 149 -4.29 9.55 -3.50
C ILE A 149 -3.43 10.54 -2.72
N ALA A 150 -2.15 10.66 -3.12
CA ALA A 150 -1.17 11.58 -2.55
C ALA A 150 -0.71 12.59 -3.60
N ALA A 151 -1.66 13.24 -4.28
CA ALA A 151 -1.41 14.11 -5.44
C ALA A 151 -0.94 15.54 -5.09
N GLY A 152 -0.48 15.74 -3.88
CA GLY A 152 0.01 17.00 -3.35
C GLY A 152 -0.86 17.54 -2.21
N THR A 153 -0.29 18.50 -1.50
CA THR A 153 -0.95 19.20 -0.41
C THR A 153 -1.16 20.66 -0.81
N GLN A 154 -2.26 21.23 -0.35
CA GLN A 154 -2.42 22.69 -0.39
C GLN A 154 -1.93 23.26 0.95
N PRO A 155 -1.27 24.44 0.94
CA PRO A 155 -0.94 25.13 2.18
C PRO A 155 -2.18 25.31 3.04
N ASN A 156 -2.04 25.12 4.35
CA ASN A 156 -3.11 25.47 5.27
C ASN A 156 -3.24 27.00 5.35
N THR A 157 -4.22 27.54 4.63
CA THR A 157 -4.48 28.99 4.56
C THR A 157 -5.51 29.47 5.57
N VAL A 158 -5.96 28.61 6.50
CA VAL A 158 -6.99 28.98 7.49
C VAL A 158 -6.52 30.18 8.30
N LEU A 159 -5.32 30.12 8.88
CA LEU A 159 -4.78 31.22 9.70
C LEU A 159 -4.65 32.51 8.89
N ALA A 160 -4.16 32.43 7.66
CA ALA A 160 -4.04 33.60 6.79
C ALA A 160 -5.40 34.19 6.36
N ARG A 161 -6.46 33.37 6.33
CA ARG A 161 -7.83 33.86 6.05
C ARG A 161 -8.48 34.48 7.28
N GLU A 162 -8.15 33.97 8.47
CA GLU A 162 -8.69 34.46 9.75
C GLU A 162 -7.98 35.76 10.20
N ASP A 163 -6.75 35.96 9.80
CA ASP A 163 -5.94 37.13 10.16
C ASP A 163 -5.23 37.69 8.91
N ALA A 164 -6.03 38.13 7.95
CA ALA A 164 -5.56 38.62 6.65
C ALA A 164 -4.71 39.89 6.76
N ASP A 165 -4.82 40.64 7.85
CA ASP A 165 -4.04 41.87 8.07
C ASP A 165 -2.57 41.59 8.42
N HIS A 166 -2.27 40.42 8.96
CA HIS A 166 -0.93 40.00 9.34
C HIS A 166 -0.30 38.98 8.36
N PHE A 167 -1.14 38.19 7.65
CA PHE A 167 -0.69 37.18 6.70
C PHE A 167 -1.18 37.50 5.29
N GLY A 168 -0.27 37.88 4.40
CA GLY A 168 -0.57 37.96 2.97
C GLY A 168 -0.81 36.59 2.34
N LEU A 169 -1.83 36.47 1.49
CA LEU A 169 -2.10 35.30 0.64
C LEU A 169 -1.62 35.54 -0.78
#